data_00b0c7550e66f221bff48c3a37e84cca
#
_entry.id   00b0c7550e66f221bff48c3a37e84cca
#
_cell.length_a   1.000
_cell.length_b   1.000
_cell.length_c   1.000
_cell.angle_alpha   90.00
_cell.angle_beta   90.00
_cell.angle_gamma   90.00
#
_symmetry.space_group_name_H-M   'P 1'
#
loop_
_entity.id
_entity.type
_entity.pdbx_description
1 polymer ?
#
loop_
_entity_poly.entity_id
_entity_poly.type
_entity_poly.pdbx_seq_one_letter_code
_entity_poly.pdbx_strand_id
1 'polypeptide(L)'
;MARQLRAEQTRATIIGAAADLFDRRGYESTTLSEIVAHAGVTKGALYFHFAAKEDLAHAILEIQSRTSRRLAKDLDGRGYSSLEALMRLTFGMARLCVQGPVLRAGLRLATAGVPVRPPLPHPFTE
;
A
#
# COMPACT_ATOMS: atom_id res chain seq x y z
N MET A 1 -5.37 2.35 24.46
CA MET A 1 -4.03 2.48 23.83
C MET A 1 -3.47 1.17 23.33
N ALA A 2 -3.28 0.14 24.16
CA ALA A 2 -2.74 -1.16 23.73
C ALA A 2 -3.62 -1.87 22.67
N ARG A 3 -4.94 -1.77 22.76
CA ARG A 3 -5.90 -2.32 21.79
C ARG A 3 -5.78 -1.67 20.41
N GLN A 4 -5.63 -0.36 20.38
CA GLN A 4 -5.49 0.43 19.15
C GLN A 4 -4.16 0.12 18.46
N LEU A 5 -3.07 0.03 19.22
CA LEU A 5 -1.75 -0.34 18.68
C LEU A 5 -1.75 -1.74 18.05
N ARG A 6 -2.42 -2.71 18.69
CA ARG A 6 -2.57 -4.06 18.12
C ARG A 6 -3.37 -4.05 16.83
N ALA A 7 -4.45 -3.28 16.78
CA ALA A 7 -5.26 -3.14 15.58
C ALA A 7 -4.45 -2.52 14.43
N GLU A 8 -3.68 -1.48 14.70
CA GLU A 8 -2.81 -0.84 13.71
C GLU A 8 -1.70 -1.79 13.22
N GLN A 9 -1.09 -2.56 14.12
CA GLN A 9 -0.09 -3.57 13.77
C GLN A 9 -0.69 -4.67 12.90
N THR A 10 -1.87 -5.16 13.26
CA THR A 10 -2.60 -6.17 12.47
C THR A 10 -2.93 -5.62 11.08
N ARG A 11 -3.43 -4.40 10.99
CA ARG A 11 -3.71 -3.73 9.72
C ARG A 11 -2.46 -3.63 8.85
N ALA A 12 -1.35 -3.19 9.42
CA ALA A 12 -0.07 -3.08 8.71
C ALA A 12 0.44 -4.46 8.23
N THR A 13 0.29 -5.49 9.04
CA THR A 13 0.66 -6.87 8.68
C THR A 13 -0.17 -7.37 7.50
N ILE A 14 -1.46 -7.12 7.49
CA ILE A 14 -2.36 -7.49 6.38
C ILE A 14 -1.98 -6.76 5.10
N ILE A 15 -1.74 -5.45 5.17
CA ILE A 15 -1.30 -4.64 4.00
C ILE A 15 0.03 -5.17 3.45
N GLY A 16 1.00 -5.47 4.31
CA GLY A 16 2.29 -6.02 3.90
C GLY A 16 2.17 -7.37 3.20
N ALA A 17 1.34 -8.26 3.72
CA ALA A 17 1.07 -9.57 3.12
C ALA A 17 0.37 -9.44 1.77
N ALA A 18 -0.64 -8.58 1.67
CA ALA A 18 -1.34 -8.31 0.42
C ALA A 18 -0.39 -7.71 -0.63
N ALA A 19 0.43 -6.75 -0.24
CA ALA A 19 1.41 -6.13 -1.12
C ALA A 19 2.43 -7.15 -1.65
N ASP A 20 2.93 -8.03 -0.81
CA ASP A 20 3.86 -9.09 -1.21
C ASP A 20 3.24 -10.03 -2.25
N LEU A 21 2.01 -10.48 -2.02
CA LEU A 21 1.30 -11.35 -2.96
C LEU A 21 0.91 -10.64 -4.26
N PHE A 22 0.45 -9.40 -4.20
CA PHE A 22 0.15 -8.60 -5.39
C PHE A 22 1.40 -8.32 -6.23
N ASP A 23 2.53 -8.09 -5.59
CA ASP A 23 3.81 -7.88 -6.27
C ASP A 23 4.29 -9.16 -6.97
N ARG A 24 4.21 -10.30 -6.31
CA ARG A 24 4.69 -11.59 -6.83
C ARG A 24 3.76 -12.22 -7.87
N ARG A 25 2.46 -12.22 -7.60
CA ARG A 25 1.44 -12.97 -8.38
C ARG A 25 0.53 -12.07 -9.21
N GLY A 26 0.44 -10.79 -8.88
CA GLY A 26 -0.53 -9.87 -9.44
C GLY A 26 -1.84 -9.84 -8.64
N TYR A 27 -2.57 -8.76 -8.81
CA TYR A 27 -3.82 -8.49 -8.10
C TYR A 27 -4.90 -9.54 -8.39
N GLU A 28 -5.16 -9.83 -9.68
CA GLU A 28 -6.22 -10.74 -10.10
C GLU A 28 -5.99 -12.17 -9.62
N SER A 29 -4.73 -12.60 -9.55
CA SER A 29 -4.35 -13.97 -9.16
C SER A 29 -4.27 -14.19 -7.65
N THR A 30 -4.53 -13.17 -6.84
CA THR A 30 -4.44 -13.22 -5.38
C THR A 30 -5.84 -13.22 -4.76
N THR A 31 -6.09 -14.14 -3.84
CA THR A 31 -7.33 -14.24 -3.09
C THR A 31 -7.18 -13.71 -1.67
N LEU A 32 -8.30 -13.31 -1.05
CA LEU A 32 -8.30 -12.90 0.37
C LEU A 32 -7.88 -14.04 1.30
N SER A 33 -8.23 -15.28 0.98
CA SER A 33 -7.83 -16.46 1.76
C SER A 33 -6.31 -16.66 1.77
N GLU A 34 -5.64 -16.44 0.64
CA GLU A 34 -4.18 -16.47 0.54
C GLU A 34 -3.53 -15.34 1.35
N ILE A 35 -4.12 -14.16 1.33
CA ILE A 35 -3.65 -13.02 2.13
C ILE A 35 -3.76 -13.31 3.62
N VAL A 36 -4.88 -13.86 4.07
CA VAL A 36 -5.10 -14.30 5.46
C VAL A 36 -4.02 -15.30 5.90
N ALA A 37 -3.79 -16.32 5.09
CA ALA A 37 -2.78 -17.34 5.37
C ALA A 37 -1.37 -16.74 5.41
N HIS A 38 -1.03 -15.89 4.46
CA HIS A 38 0.29 -15.26 4.36
C HIS A 38 0.55 -14.26 5.49
N ALA A 39 -0.47 -13.52 5.92
CA ALA A 39 -0.39 -12.59 7.04
C ALA A 39 -0.35 -13.28 8.42
N GLY A 40 -0.77 -14.53 8.51
CA GLY A 40 -0.89 -15.25 9.79
C GLY A 40 -1.97 -14.69 10.69
N VAL A 41 -3.04 -14.14 10.13
CA VAL A 41 -4.17 -13.56 10.86
C VAL A 41 -5.43 -14.40 10.66
N THR A 42 -6.47 -14.15 11.44
CA THR A 42 -7.77 -14.75 11.23
C THR A 42 -8.55 -14.06 10.12
N LYS A 43 -9.48 -14.76 9.51
CA LYS A 43 -10.41 -14.21 8.52
C LYS A 43 -11.21 -13.03 9.08
N GLY A 44 -11.66 -13.16 10.34
CA GLY A 44 -12.36 -12.09 11.05
C GLY A 44 -11.51 -10.84 11.25
N ALA A 45 -10.22 -11.00 11.54
CA ALA A 45 -9.30 -9.88 11.67
C ALA A 45 -9.13 -9.13 10.34
N LEU A 46 -9.03 -9.86 9.22
CA LEU A 46 -8.98 -9.22 7.89
C LEU A 46 -10.26 -8.43 7.62
N TYR A 47 -11.44 -9.04 7.77
CA TYR A 47 -12.72 -8.37 7.50
C TYR A 47 -13.03 -7.23 8.46
N PHE A 48 -12.43 -7.21 9.63
CA PHE A 48 -12.51 -6.06 10.52
C PHE A 48 -11.87 -4.80 9.91
N HIS A 49 -10.78 -4.95 9.17
CA HIS A 49 -10.02 -3.85 8.57
C HIS A 49 -10.39 -3.57 7.12
N PHE A 50 -10.72 -4.60 6.35
CA PHE A 50 -10.94 -4.51 4.90
C PHE A 50 -12.16 -5.33 4.49
N ALA A 51 -13.12 -4.66 3.86
CA ALA A 51 -14.35 -5.31 3.40
C ALA A 51 -14.12 -6.19 2.15
N ALA A 52 -13.18 -5.81 1.29
CA ALA A 52 -12.91 -6.45 0.01
C ALA A 52 -11.44 -6.34 -0.40
N LYS A 53 -11.05 -7.11 -1.39
CA LYS A 53 -9.70 -7.07 -1.98
C LYS A 53 -9.35 -5.69 -2.55
N GLU A 54 -10.33 -5.01 -3.11
CA GLU A 54 -10.21 -3.65 -3.64
C GLU A 54 -9.80 -2.63 -2.57
N ASP A 55 -10.27 -2.80 -1.35
CA ASP A 55 -9.91 -1.91 -0.23
C ASP A 55 -8.43 -2.06 0.15
N LEU A 56 -7.89 -3.28 0.05
CA LEU A 56 -6.46 -3.54 0.22
C LEU A 56 -5.64 -2.88 -0.88
N ALA A 57 -6.05 -3.02 -2.13
CA ALA A 57 -5.41 -2.36 -3.26
C ALA A 57 -5.42 -0.84 -3.09
N HIS A 58 -6.55 -0.28 -2.67
CA HIS A 58 -6.68 1.15 -2.41
C HIS A 58 -5.74 1.62 -1.29
N ALA A 59 -5.64 0.88 -0.19
CA ALA A 59 -4.73 1.21 0.92
C ALA A 59 -3.27 1.21 0.46
N ILE A 60 -2.86 0.25 -0.37
CA ILE A 60 -1.51 0.16 -0.93
C ILE A 60 -1.23 1.35 -1.87
N LEU A 61 -2.17 1.67 -2.77
CA LEU A 61 -2.06 2.81 -3.68
C LEU A 61 -1.96 4.13 -2.92
N GLU A 62 -2.71 4.28 -1.85
CA GLU A 62 -2.66 5.48 -0.99
C GLU A 62 -1.30 5.64 -0.32
N ILE A 63 -0.73 4.56 0.22
CA ILE A 63 0.62 4.58 0.81
C ILE A 63 1.65 4.97 -0.25
N GLN A 64 1.61 4.36 -1.43
CA GLN A 64 2.51 4.68 -2.53
C GLN A 64 2.39 6.15 -2.96
N SER A 65 1.18 6.63 -3.14
CA SER A 65 0.91 8.01 -3.55
C SER A 65 1.39 9.03 -2.51
N ARG A 66 1.16 8.75 -1.23
CA ARG A 66 1.60 9.59 -0.12
C ARG A 66 3.12 9.64 -0.02
N THR A 67 3.78 8.50 -0.17
CA THR A 67 5.24 8.40 -0.14
C THR A 67 5.87 9.14 -1.32
N SER A 68 5.32 8.98 -2.53
CA SER A 68 5.78 9.69 -3.72
C SER A 68 5.65 11.21 -3.58
N ARG A 69 4.52 11.67 -3.04
CA ARG A 69 4.29 13.11 -2.80
C ARG A 69 5.23 13.68 -1.76
N ARG A 70 5.53 12.95 -0.68
CA ARG A 70 6.52 13.38 0.32
C ARG A 70 7.89 13.54 -0.29
N LEU A 71 8.33 12.56 -1.07
CA LEU A 71 9.63 12.61 -1.74
C LEU A 71 9.71 13.77 -2.72
N ALA A 72 8.67 14.00 -3.52
CA ALA A 72 8.62 15.13 -4.44
C ALA A 72 8.66 16.47 -3.70
N LYS A 73 7.90 16.61 -2.61
CA LYS A 73 7.87 17.82 -1.78
C LYS A 73 9.22 18.12 -1.12
N ASP A 74 9.91 17.09 -0.63
CA ASP A 74 11.23 17.24 -0.02
C ASP A 74 12.27 17.75 -1.03
N LEU A 75 12.15 17.35 -2.29
CA LEU A 75 13.03 17.80 -3.37
C LEU A 75 12.71 19.23 -3.83
N ASP A 76 11.45 19.60 -3.88
CA ASP A 76 10.99 20.93 -4.32
C ASP A 76 11.53 22.05 -3.41
N GLY A 77 11.63 21.81 -2.11
CA GLY A 77 12.14 22.76 -1.13
C GLY A 77 13.66 22.96 -1.12
N ARG A 78 14.45 22.26 -1.95
CA ARG A 78 15.92 22.25 -1.90
C ARG A 78 16.63 23.05 -2.99
N GLY A 79 15.89 23.71 -3.87
CA GLY A 79 16.48 24.57 -4.92
C GLY A 79 17.19 23.82 -6.05
N TYR A 80 16.87 22.55 -6.26
CA TYR A 80 17.40 21.78 -7.39
C TYR A 80 16.81 22.24 -8.72
N SER A 81 17.57 22.11 -9.80
CA SER A 81 17.02 22.25 -11.15
C SER A 81 15.98 21.18 -11.42
N SER A 82 15.07 21.42 -12.38
CA SER A 82 14.02 20.46 -12.74
C SER A 82 14.58 19.10 -13.13
N LEU A 83 15.67 19.05 -13.87
CA LEU A 83 16.34 17.82 -14.27
C LEU A 83 16.93 17.08 -13.06
N GLU A 84 17.62 17.81 -12.19
CA GLU A 84 18.19 17.23 -10.97
C GLU A 84 17.12 16.70 -10.02
N ALA A 85 16.03 17.44 -9.85
CA ALA A 85 14.87 17.01 -9.06
C ALA A 85 14.25 15.71 -9.62
N LEU A 86 14.09 15.62 -10.94
CA LEU A 86 13.58 14.41 -11.60
C LEU A 86 14.49 13.21 -11.38
N MET A 87 15.80 13.39 -11.55
CA MET A 87 16.78 12.33 -11.30
C MET A 87 16.75 11.84 -9.85
N ARG A 88 16.71 12.76 -8.89
CA ARG A 88 16.63 12.43 -7.46
C ARG A 88 15.32 11.75 -7.10
N LEU A 89 14.20 12.17 -7.67
CA LEU A 89 12.90 11.53 -7.48
C LEU A 89 12.92 10.09 -8.00
N THR A 90 13.44 9.87 -9.19
CA THR A 90 13.55 8.53 -9.80
C THR A 90 14.43 7.60 -8.95
N PHE A 91 15.60 8.08 -8.53
CA PHE A 91 16.49 7.33 -7.64
C PHE A 91 15.86 7.03 -6.27
N GLY A 92 15.22 8.02 -5.68
CA GLY A 92 14.52 7.85 -4.40
C GLY A 92 13.40 6.82 -4.47
N MET A 93 12.59 6.86 -5.51
CA MET A 93 11.54 5.87 -5.75
C MET A 93 12.12 4.48 -5.98
N ALA A 94 13.19 4.35 -6.76
CA ALA A 94 13.87 3.07 -6.99
C ALA A 94 14.40 2.47 -5.68
N ARG A 95 15.02 3.28 -4.83
CA ARG A 95 15.51 2.82 -3.51
C ARG A 95 14.36 2.30 -2.63
N LEU A 96 13.25 3.02 -2.58
CA LEU A 96 12.08 2.62 -1.80
C LEU A 96 11.46 1.32 -2.33
N CYS A 97 11.44 1.12 -3.64
CA CYS A 97 10.98 -0.13 -4.25
C CYS A 97 11.87 -1.33 -3.89
N VAL A 98 13.17 -1.11 -3.74
CA VAL A 98 14.11 -2.17 -3.30
C VAL A 98 13.91 -2.53 -1.82
N GLN A 99 13.54 -1.55 -0.99
CA GLN A 99 13.41 -1.74 0.45
C GLN A 99 12.17 -2.51 0.89
N GLY A 100 11.10 -2.56 0.08
CA GLY A 100 9.88 -3.25 0.49
C GLY A 100 8.87 -3.47 -0.62
N PRO A 101 7.92 -4.42 -0.42
CA PRO A 101 6.96 -4.80 -1.45
C PRO A 101 5.82 -3.81 -1.62
N VAL A 102 5.51 -2.96 -0.63
CA VAL A 102 4.33 -2.09 -0.66
C VAL A 102 4.41 -1.07 -1.80
N LEU A 103 5.57 -0.44 -1.99
CA LEU A 103 5.74 0.54 -3.06
C LEU A 103 5.80 -0.13 -4.45
N ARG A 104 6.44 -1.29 -4.57
CA ARG A 104 6.42 -2.05 -5.82
C ARG A 104 5.00 -2.47 -6.19
N ALA A 105 4.25 -3.00 -5.23
CA ALA A 105 2.86 -3.38 -5.43
C ALA A 105 2.01 -2.17 -5.82
N GLY A 106 2.17 -1.03 -5.16
CA GLY A 106 1.46 0.20 -5.49
C GLY A 106 1.71 0.69 -6.90
N LEU A 107 2.96 0.69 -7.35
CA LEU A 107 3.32 1.06 -8.71
C LEU A 107 2.74 0.06 -9.73
N ARG A 108 2.79 -1.23 -9.43
CA ARG A 108 2.21 -2.27 -10.28
C ARG A 108 0.70 -2.14 -10.40
N LEU A 109 -0.01 -1.88 -9.28
CA LEU A 109 -1.44 -1.65 -9.27
C LEU A 109 -1.83 -0.40 -10.08
N ALA A 110 -1.08 0.68 -9.94
CA ALA A 110 -1.31 1.93 -10.67
C ALA A 110 -1.16 1.74 -12.19
N THR A 111 -0.16 0.97 -12.61
CA THR A 111 0.07 0.69 -14.04
C THR A 111 -0.87 -0.35 -14.63
N ALA A 112 -1.38 -1.28 -13.81
CA ALA A 112 -2.34 -2.29 -14.24
C ALA A 112 -3.77 -1.75 -14.43
N GLY A 113 -4.02 -0.50 -14.05
CA GLY A 113 -5.34 0.12 -14.20
C GLY A 113 -6.41 -0.53 -13.31
N VAL A 114 -6.02 -1.04 -12.15
CA VAL A 114 -6.97 -1.58 -11.17
C VAL A 114 -7.96 -0.48 -10.79
N PRO A 115 -9.27 -0.68 -10.97
CA PRO A 115 -10.26 0.33 -10.64
C PRO A 115 -10.23 0.58 -9.12
N VAL A 116 -9.75 1.76 -8.74
CA VAL A 116 -9.76 2.21 -7.37
C VAL A 116 -11.12 2.82 -7.09
N ARG A 117 -12.01 2.04 -6.53
CA ARG A 117 -13.24 2.61 -5.95
C ARG A 117 -12.87 3.23 -4.59
N PRO A 118 -13.43 4.38 -4.24
CA PRO A 118 -13.29 4.88 -2.89
C PRO A 118 -13.80 3.82 -1.90
N PRO A 119 -13.12 3.63 -0.76
CA PRO A 119 -13.54 2.63 0.22
C PRO A 119 -14.98 2.91 0.65
N LEU A 120 -15.80 1.86 0.66
CA LEU A 120 -17.12 1.94 1.24
C LEU A 120 -16.97 2.37 2.71
N PRO A 121 -17.79 3.29 3.21
CA PRO A 121 -17.74 3.66 4.61
C PRO A 121 -17.94 2.40 5.45
N HIS A 122 -16.98 2.13 6.32
CA HIS A 122 -17.10 1.01 7.26
C HIS A 122 -18.32 1.25 8.14
N PRO A 123 -19.20 0.25 8.33
CA PRO A 123 -20.38 0.39 9.17
C PRO A 123 -20.07 0.63 10.67
N PHE A 124 -18.79 0.66 11.04
CA PHE A 124 -18.32 0.83 12.41
C PHE A 124 -17.46 2.08 12.64
N THR A 125 -17.42 3.01 11.70
CA THR A 125 -16.81 4.32 11.93
C THR A 125 -17.88 5.32 12.39
N GLU A 126 -18.30 5.18 13.63
CA GLU A 126 -18.83 6.26 14.45
C GLU A 126 -18.01 6.42 15.72
#